data_7f78c65922eb5dad0e4b0d1a9ba3f1b1
#
_entry.id   7f78c65922eb5dad0e4b0d1a9ba3f1b1
#
_cell.length_a   1.000
_cell.length_b   1.000
_cell.length_c   1.000
_cell.angle_alpha   90.00
_cell.angle_beta   90.00
_cell.angle_gamma   90.00
#
_symmetry.space_group_name_H-M   'P 1'
#
loop_
_entity.id
_entity.type
_entity.pdbx_description
1 polymer ?
#
loop_
_entity_poly.entity_id
_entity_poly.type
_entity_poly.pdbx_seq_one_letter_code
_entity_poly.pdbx_strand_id
1 'polypeptide(L)'
;WVRGEGYDPSLAPRGEFDAAWLDEIVPDRPVVLRAMDYHTAWVNTKALELAGITPETPQPLDGEILLRPDGTVLGTLREWGAWSMVYNLLPPLDNEQRHKAALAASAAFSSCGVTWAQDAWVEDDTLETWLLAAKSGALKFRANLAWFAEPEGVWKTKIDGFSKNRDRLAKEAPDLLT
;
A
#
# COMPACT_ATOMS: atom_id res chain seq x y z
N TRP A 1 -1.47 7.89 13.62
CA TRP A 1 -1.59 6.55 13.03
C TRP A 1 -0.36 5.69 13.33
N VAL A 2 -0.64 4.41 13.61
CA VAL A 2 0.39 3.37 13.54
C VAL A 2 0.16 2.61 12.23
N ARG A 3 1.17 2.57 11.37
CA ARG A 3 1.13 1.89 10.08
C ARG A 3 2.20 0.81 10.04
N GLY A 4 1.83 -0.38 9.60
CA GLY A 4 2.75 -1.51 9.40
C GLY A 4 2.32 -2.39 8.24
N GLU A 5 3.26 -3.18 7.74
CA GLU A 5 3.02 -4.08 6.60
C GLU A 5 3.80 -5.40 6.79
N GLY A 6 3.37 -6.44 6.10
CA GLY A 6 4.12 -7.69 5.98
C GLY A 6 3.83 -8.75 7.03
N TYR A 7 2.75 -8.65 7.78
CA TYR A 7 2.36 -9.77 8.63
C TYR A 7 1.84 -10.95 7.79
N ASP A 8 2.08 -12.15 8.29
CA ASP A 8 1.62 -13.38 7.66
C ASP A 8 0.16 -13.67 8.08
N PRO A 9 -0.81 -13.66 7.14
CA PRO A 9 -2.20 -13.94 7.47
C PRO A 9 -2.42 -15.38 7.97
N SER A 10 -1.51 -16.32 7.74
CA SER A 10 -1.61 -17.70 8.24
C SER A 10 -1.43 -17.82 9.76
N LEU A 11 -0.96 -16.78 10.44
CA LEU A 11 -0.77 -16.78 11.91
C LEU A 11 -2.09 -16.80 12.69
N ALA A 12 -3.21 -16.46 12.05
CA ALA A 12 -4.53 -16.58 12.65
C ALA A 12 -5.41 -17.56 11.85
N PRO A 13 -6.31 -18.30 12.51
CA PRO A 13 -7.25 -19.18 11.83
C PRO A 13 -8.03 -18.42 10.74
N ARG A 14 -8.03 -18.95 9.52
CA ARG A 14 -8.67 -18.35 8.34
C ARG A 14 -8.17 -16.94 8.00
N GLY A 15 -7.04 -16.50 8.55
CA GLY A 15 -6.54 -15.13 8.38
C GLY A 15 -7.40 -14.07 9.09
N GLU A 16 -8.14 -14.45 10.11
CA GLU A 16 -9.06 -13.59 10.85
C GLU A 16 -8.38 -13.03 12.10
N PHE A 17 -8.01 -11.77 12.05
CA PHE A 17 -7.37 -11.04 13.13
C PHE A 17 -8.36 -10.11 13.81
N ASP A 18 -8.44 -10.18 15.13
CA ASP A 18 -9.36 -9.38 15.92
C ASP A 18 -8.77 -7.99 16.23
N ALA A 19 -9.57 -6.93 16.07
CA ALA A 19 -9.23 -5.56 16.45
C ALA A 19 -8.83 -5.47 17.93
N ALA A 20 -9.48 -6.25 18.80
CA ALA A 20 -9.20 -6.26 20.21
C ALA A 20 -7.74 -6.59 20.54
N TRP A 21 -7.06 -7.42 19.75
CA TRP A 21 -5.64 -7.73 19.97
C TRP A 21 -4.73 -6.53 19.75
N LEU A 22 -5.09 -5.64 18.85
CA LEU A 22 -4.39 -4.37 18.66
C LEU A 22 -4.78 -3.34 19.71
N ASP A 23 -6.04 -3.34 20.14
CA ASP A 23 -6.55 -2.41 21.16
C ASP A 23 -5.88 -2.63 22.51
N GLU A 24 -5.52 -3.88 22.86
CA GLU A 24 -4.75 -4.20 24.07
C GLU A 24 -3.36 -3.54 24.10
N ILE A 25 -2.77 -3.31 22.92
CA ILE A 25 -1.41 -2.78 22.80
C ILE A 25 -1.42 -1.28 22.48
N VAL A 26 -2.34 -0.83 21.61
CA VAL A 26 -2.44 0.54 21.13
C VAL A 26 -3.90 1.00 21.15
N PRO A 27 -4.46 1.31 22.33
CA PRO A 27 -5.87 1.69 22.46
C PRO A 27 -6.17 3.13 22.03
N ASP A 28 -5.16 4.01 22.06
CA ASP A 28 -5.31 5.46 21.94
C ASP A 28 -5.07 6.00 20.53
N ARG A 29 -4.52 5.21 19.64
CA ARG A 29 -4.18 5.61 18.25
C ARG A 29 -4.75 4.63 17.23
N PRO A 30 -5.17 5.12 16.06
CA PRO A 30 -5.59 4.23 14.99
C PRO A 30 -4.40 3.41 14.46
N VAL A 31 -4.64 2.11 14.26
CA VAL A 31 -3.65 1.15 13.76
C VAL A 31 -4.17 0.53 12.47
N VAL A 32 -3.32 0.45 11.46
CA VAL A 32 -3.55 -0.32 10.24
C VAL A 32 -2.31 -1.14 9.91
N LEU A 33 -2.47 -2.44 9.81
CA LEU A 33 -1.44 -3.38 9.40
C LEU A 33 -1.89 -4.06 8.11
N ARG A 34 -1.06 -4.06 7.09
CA ARG A 34 -1.33 -4.72 5.81
C ARG A 34 -0.62 -6.06 5.74
N ALA A 35 -1.34 -7.10 5.34
CA ALA A 35 -0.77 -8.43 5.18
C ALA A 35 0.29 -8.47 4.06
N MET A 36 1.17 -9.47 4.10
CA MET A 36 2.23 -9.67 3.11
C MET A 36 1.70 -9.94 1.69
N ASP A 37 0.47 -10.44 1.57
CA ASP A 37 -0.21 -10.69 0.30
C ASP A 37 -0.84 -9.42 -0.32
N TYR A 38 -0.90 -8.34 0.43
CA TYR A 38 -1.54 -7.07 0.04
C TYR A 38 -3.06 -7.12 -0.16
N HIS A 39 -3.72 -8.24 0.15
CA HIS A 39 -5.17 -8.43 -0.01
C HIS A 39 -5.95 -8.21 1.30
N THR A 40 -5.27 -8.11 2.43
CA THR A 40 -5.91 -8.02 3.74
C THR A 40 -5.29 -6.91 4.57
N ALA A 41 -6.13 -6.16 5.29
CA ALA A 41 -5.70 -5.25 6.34
C ALA A 41 -6.29 -5.67 7.68
N TRP A 42 -5.47 -5.58 8.74
CA TRP A 42 -5.87 -5.72 10.14
C TRP A 42 -5.83 -4.36 10.80
N VAL A 43 -6.95 -3.96 11.38
CA VAL A 43 -7.14 -2.64 11.96
C VAL A 43 -7.68 -2.73 13.37
N ASN A 44 -7.38 -1.73 14.21
CA ASN A 44 -7.93 -1.65 15.55
C ASN A 44 -9.28 -0.91 15.58
N THR A 45 -9.96 -0.96 16.73
CA THR A 45 -11.27 -0.29 16.94
C THR A 45 -11.17 1.21 16.61
N LYS A 46 -10.08 1.87 16.99
CA LYS A 46 -9.90 3.30 16.72
C LYS A 46 -9.84 3.65 15.22
N ALA A 47 -9.26 2.78 14.42
CA ALA A 47 -9.23 2.94 12.96
C ALA A 47 -10.61 2.69 12.34
N LEU A 48 -11.37 1.69 12.83
CA LEU A 48 -12.75 1.43 12.42
C LEU A 48 -13.66 2.62 12.72
N GLU A 49 -13.57 3.19 13.93
CA GLU A 49 -14.33 4.39 14.32
C GLU A 49 -14.06 5.57 13.38
N LEU A 50 -12.78 5.85 13.08
CA LEU A 50 -12.41 6.94 12.18
C LEU A 50 -12.90 6.72 10.75
N ALA A 51 -12.95 5.48 10.30
CA ALA A 51 -13.47 5.11 8.99
C ALA A 51 -15.01 5.06 8.94
N GLY A 52 -15.69 5.21 10.09
CA GLY A 52 -17.13 5.08 10.18
C GLY A 52 -17.62 3.66 9.88
N ILE A 53 -16.77 2.65 10.10
CA ILE A 53 -17.11 1.25 9.86
C ILE A 53 -17.81 0.70 11.10
N THR A 54 -19.06 0.31 10.93
CA THR A 54 -19.95 -0.25 11.97
C THR A 54 -20.54 -1.58 11.50
N PRO A 55 -21.22 -2.33 12.38
CA PRO A 55 -21.93 -3.54 11.96
C PRO A 55 -22.97 -3.33 10.84
N GLU A 56 -23.51 -2.12 10.73
CA GLU A 56 -24.50 -1.73 9.74
C GLU A 56 -23.88 -1.23 8.42
N THR A 57 -22.56 -1.10 8.38
CA THR A 57 -21.86 -0.68 7.15
C THR A 57 -22.11 -1.69 6.04
N PRO A 58 -22.66 -1.26 4.87
CA PRO A 58 -22.85 -2.18 3.76
C PRO A 58 -21.53 -2.81 3.31
N GLN A 59 -21.58 -4.10 2.97
CA GLN A 59 -20.42 -4.77 2.40
C GLN A 59 -20.02 -4.09 1.08
N PRO A 60 -18.74 -3.74 0.89
CA PRO A 60 -18.28 -3.15 -0.36
C PRO A 60 -18.38 -4.16 -1.52
N LEU A 61 -18.54 -3.68 -2.75
CA LEU A 61 -18.72 -4.51 -3.93
C LEU A 61 -17.55 -5.47 -4.18
N ASP A 62 -16.34 -5.01 -3.94
CA ASP A 62 -15.07 -5.72 -4.16
C ASP A 62 -14.27 -5.84 -2.86
N GLY A 63 -14.92 -6.28 -1.80
CA GLY A 63 -14.27 -6.47 -0.51
C GLY A 63 -15.20 -7.06 0.54
N GLU A 64 -14.64 -7.37 1.69
CA GLU A 64 -15.35 -7.96 2.81
C GLU A 64 -14.93 -7.33 4.13
N ILE A 65 -15.89 -6.78 4.86
CA ILE A 65 -15.75 -6.38 6.27
C ILE A 65 -16.12 -7.59 7.13
N LEU A 66 -15.15 -8.19 7.81
CA LEU A 66 -15.41 -9.36 8.61
C LEU A 66 -16.13 -9.00 9.92
N LEU A 67 -17.13 -9.80 10.25
CA LEU A 67 -17.91 -9.68 11.49
C LEU A 67 -17.61 -10.87 12.42
N ARG A 68 -17.67 -10.63 13.72
CA ARG A 68 -17.70 -11.68 14.73
C ARG A 68 -19.05 -12.42 14.72
N PRO A 69 -19.16 -13.59 15.37
CA PRO A 69 -20.44 -14.31 15.46
C PRO A 69 -21.58 -13.53 16.13
N ASP A 70 -21.25 -12.52 16.94
CA ASP A 70 -22.23 -11.62 17.58
C ASP A 70 -22.65 -10.45 16.67
N GLY A 71 -22.12 -10.38 15.47
CA GLY A 71 -22.40 -9.34 14.47
C GLY A 71 -21.53 -8.09 14.59
N THR A 72 -20.64 -7.97 15.57
CA THR A 72 -19.73 -6.83 15.68
C THR A 72 -18.58 -6.93 14.70
N VAL A 73 -17.98 -5.79 14.31
CA VAL A 73 -16.86 -5.76 13.35
C VAL A 73 -15.62 -6.40 13.95
N LEU A 74 -15.04 -7.37 13.24
CA LEU A 74 -13.87 -8.13 13.74
C LEU A 74 -12.59 -7.29 13.74
N GLY A 75 -12.34 -6.52 12.69
CA GLY A 75 -11.10 -5.77 12.50
C GLY A 75 -10.25 -6.24 11.31
N THR A 76 -10.64 -7.35 10.67
CA THR A 76 -10.05 -7.79 9.41
C THR A 76 -10.89 -7.28 8.24
N LEU A 77 -10.23 -6.61 7.30
CA LEU A 77 -10.80 -6.07 6.08
C LEU A 77 -10.13 -6.75 4.89
N ARG A 78 -10.91 -7.40 4.03
CA ARG A 78 -10.40 -8.12 2.86
C ARG A 78 -10.69 -7.36 1.59
N GLU A 79 -9.79 -7.45 0.65
CA GLU A 79 -9.80 -6.85 -0.68
C GLU A 79 -9.90 -5.32 -0.68
N TRP A 80 -9.65 -4.73 -1.85
CA TRP A 80 -9.55 -3.29 -2.05
C TRP A 80 -10.75 -2.51 -1.51
N GLY A 81 -11.95 -2.95 -1.80
CA GLY A 81 -13.17 -2.24 -1.41
C GLY A 81 -13.32 -2.07 0.08
N ALA A 82 -12.84 -3.04 0.89
CA ALA A 82 -12.94 -2.96 2.34
C ALA A 82 -11.74 -2.21 2.96
N TRP A 83 -10.50 -2.63 2.67
CA TRP A 83 -9.37 -2.02 3.36
C TRP A 83 -9.07 -0.58 2.91
N SER A 84 -9.45 -0.17 1.69
CA SER A 84 -9.30 1.21 1.23
C SER A 84 -10.13 2.22 2.05
N MET A 85 -11.24 1.79 2.66
CA MET A 85 -12.05 2.63 3.56
C MET A 85 -11.22 3.19 4.72
N VAL A 86 -10.24 2.43 5.20
CA VAL A 86 -9.30 2.88 6.24
C VAL A 86 -8.04 3.48 5.64
N TYR A 87 -7.50 2.86 4.60
CA TYR A 87 -6.22 3.25 4.01
C TYR A 87 -6.25 4.67 3.41
N ASN A 88 -7.38 5.07 2.84
CA ASN A 88 -7.59 6.41 2.29
C ASN A 88 -7.63 7.52 3.37
N LEU A 89 -7.71 7.16 4.65
CA LEU A 89 -7.64 8.11 5.77
C LEU A 89 -6.20 8.34 6.25
N LEU A 90 -5.24 7.55 5.77
CA LEU A 90 -3.85 7.71 6.15
C LEU A 90 -3.31 9.05 5.63
N PRO A 91 -2.56 9.79 6.45
CA PRO A 91 -1.83 10.95 5.96
C PRO A 91 -0.90 10.56 4.81
N PRO A 92 -0.84 11.34 3.72
CA PRO A 92 0.10 11.08 2.64
C PRO A 92 1.54 11.18 3.16
N LEU A 93 2.41 10.34 2.63
CA LEU A 93 3.84 10.43 2.92
C LEU A 93 4.42 11.71 2.29
N ASP A 94 5.25 12.44 3.04
CA ASP A 94 6.01 13.54 2.48
C ASP A 94 7.22 13.06 1.66
N ASN A 95 7.86 13.97 0.94
CA ASN A 95 8.98 13.62 0.07
C ASN A 95 10.19 13.06 0.84
N GLU A 96 10.44 13.50 2.07
CA GLU A 96 11.53 12.98 2.90
C GLU A 96 11.25 11.53 3.32
N GLN A 97 10.03 11.23 3.74
CA GLN A 97 9.60 9.88 4.11
C GLN A 97 9.67 8.94 2.90
N ARG A 98 9.19 9.38 1.73
CA ARG A 98 9.28 8.62 0.46
C ARG A 98 10.73 8.34 0.08
N HIS A 99 11.59 9.34 0.18
CA HIS A 99 13.01 9.18 -0.11
C HIS A 99 13.67 8.18 0.83
N LYS A 100 13.43 8.27 2.14
CA LYS A 100 13.94 7.31 3.13
C LYS A 100 13.46 5.88 2.83
N ALA A 101 12.19 5.70 2.46
CA ALA A 101 11.65 4.40 2.08
C ALA A 101 12.35 3.82 0.85
N ALA A 102 12.56 4.65 -0.20
CA ALA A 102 13.27 4.23 -1.41
C ALA A 102 14.74 3.86 -1.12
N LEU A 103 15.43 4.58 -0.23
CA LEU A 103 16.77 4.25 0.22
C LEU A 103 16.81 2.89 0.93
N ALA A 104 15.89 2.68 1.86
CA ALA A 104 15.81 1.43 2.61
C ALA A 104 15.52 0.24 1.68
N ALA A 105 14.58 0.38 0.76
CA ALA A 105 14.27 -0.64 -0.24
C ALA A 105 15.47 -0.93 -1.14
N SER A 106 16.18 0.11 -1.62
CA SER A 106 17.38 -0.05 -2.43
C SER A 106 18.48 -0.80 -1.70
N ALA A 107 18.71 -0.49 -0.43
CA ALA A 107 19.69 -1.19 0.40
C ALA A 107 19.30 -2.66 0.62
N ALA A 108 18.03 -2.94 0.92
CA ALA A 108 17.52 -4.30 1.12
C ALA A 108 17.68 -5.16 -0.13
N PHE A 109 17.24 -4.68 -1.29
CA PHE A 109 17.36 -5.40 -2.55
C PHE A 109 18.83 -5.66 -2.93
N SER A 110 19.68 -4.65 -2.78
CA SER A 110 21.11 -4.79 -3.09
C SER A 110 21.80 -5.78 -2.16
N SER A 111 21.42 -5.85 -0.88
CA SER A 111 21.98 -6.83 0.06
C SER A 111 21.65 -8.27 -0.29
N CYS A 112 20.55 -8.48 -1.04
CA CYS A 112 20.14 -9.77 -1.57
C CYS A 112 20.68 -10.03 -2.99
N GLY A 113 21.52 -9.15 -3.55
CA GLY A 113 22.09 -9.30 -4.89
C GLY A 113 21.09 -8.98 -6.01
N VAL A 114 19.96 -8.33 -5.72
CA VAL A 114 18.98 -7.91 -6.73
C VAL A 114 19.55 -6.75 -7.54
N THR A 115 19.66 -6.93 -8.86
CA THR A 115 20.18 -5.92 -9.80
C THR A 115 19.12 -5.34 -10.72
N TRP A 116 17.93 -5.94 -10.71
CA TRP A 116 16.76 -5.49 -11.46
C TRP A 116 15.49 -5.90 -10.73
N ALA A 117 14.50 -5.02 -10.70
CA ALA A 117 13.18 -5.29 -10.15
C ALA A 117 12.09 -4.62 -11.00
N GLN A 118 10.86 -5.12 -10.92
CA GLN A 118 9.70 -4.45 -11.47
C GLN A 118 8.80 -3.97 -10.33
N ASP A 119 8.45 -2.67 -10.38
CA ASP A 119 7.31 -2.16 -9.65
C ASP A 119 6.08 -2.31 -10.53
N ALA A 120 5.19 -3.22 -10.16
CA ALA A 120 4.03 -3.61 -10.96
C ALA A 120 2.82 -2.68 -10.78
N TRP A 121 2.93 -1.67 -9.93
CA TRP A 121 1.85 -0.74 -9.62
C TRP A 121 2.37 0.67 -9.38
N VAL A 122 2.56 1.42 -10.44
CA VAL A 122 3.09 2.78 -10.37
C VAL A 122 2.00 3.79 -10.66
N GLU A 123 1.84 4.73 -9.75
CA GLU A 123 1.04 5.94 -9.86
C GLU A 123 1.94 7.18 -9.87
N ASP A 124 1.37 8.37 -10.09
CA ASP A 124 2.16 9.59 -10.26
C ASP A 124 3.05 9.91 -9.04
N ASP A 125 2.55 9.67 -7.84
CA ASP A 125 3.32 9.91 -6.62
C ASP A 125 4.43 8.88 -6.40
N THR A 126 4.22 7.64 -6.83
CA THR A 126 5.23 6.57 -6.83
C THR A 126 6.33 6.89 -7.84
N LEU A 127 5.96 7.40 -9.03
CA LEU A 127 6.93 7.85 -10.04
C LEU A 127 7.90 8.89 -9.47
N GLU A 128 7.40 9.93 -8.78
CA GLU A 128 8.25 10.96 -8.19
C GLU A 128 9.21 10.36 -7.13
N THR A 129 8.76 9.36 -6.39
CA THR A 129 9.60 8.64 -5.42
C THR A 129 10.76 7.93 -6.11
N TRP A 130 10.50 7.22 -7.22
CA TRP A 130 11.52 6.54 -8.02
C TRP A 130 12.52 7.52 -8.65
N LEU A 131 12.03 8.61 -9.23
CA LEU A 131 12.90 9.65 -9.80
C LEU A 131 13.80 10.32 -8.75
N LEU A 132 13.26 10.60 -7.57
CA LEU A 132 14.03 11.15 -6.45
C LEU A 132 15.13 10.17 -6.02
N ALA A 133 14.82 8.88 -5.89
CA ALA A 133 15.80 7.85 -5.54
C ALA A 133 16.92 7.72 -6.59
N ALA A 134 16.57 7.73 -7.88
CA ALA A 134 17.53 7.67 -8.97
C ALA A 134 18.47 8.89 -8.98
N LYS A 135 17.91 10.09 -8.89
CA LYS A 135 18.66 11.37 -8.90
C LYS A 135 19.60 11.52 -7.70
N SER A 136 19.24 10.98 -6.55
CA SER A 136 20.08 11.02 -5.35
C SER A 136 21.29 10.08 -5.41
N GLY A 137 21.38 9.21 -6.43
CA GLY A 137 22.40 8.18 -6.54
C GLY A 137 22.24 7.03 -5.55
N ALA A 138 21.11 6.96 -4.87
CA ALA A 138 20.81 5.97 -3.86
C ALA A 138 20.27 4.67 -4.43
N LEU A 139 19.67 4.71 -5.61
CA LEU A 139 19.16 3.52 -6.29
C LEU A 139 20.31 2.66 -6.82
N LYS A 140 20.43 1.44 -6.31
CA LYS A 140 21.54 0.50 -6.60
C LYS A 140 21.16 -0.63 -7.55
N PHE A 141 19.95 -0.61 -8.08
CA PHE A 141 19.44 -1.58 -9.06
C PHE A 141 18.61 -0.85 -10.12
N ARG A 142 18.32 -1.50 -11.22
CA ARG A 142 17.42 -0.98 -12.25
C ARG A 142 15.98 -1.35 -11.92
N ALA A 143 15.07 -0.41 -12.14
CA ALA A 143 13.63 -0.64 -11.93
C ALA A 143 12.85 -0.43 -13.23
N ASN A 144 11.98 -1.39 -13.54
CA ASN A 144 10.94 -1.24 -14.55
C ASN A 144 9.65 -0.79 -13.86
N LEU A 145 9.04 0.28 -14.35
CA LEU A 145 7.86 0.90 -13.75
C LEU A 145 6.62 0.61 -14.58
N ALA A 146 5.76 -0.28 -14.10
CA ALA A 146 4.50 -0.61 -14.77
C ALA A 146 3.36 0.28 -14.27
N TRP A 147 2.82 1.08 -15.18
CA TRP A 147 1.77 2.03 -14.85
C TRP A 147 0.47 1.33 -14.50
N PHE A 148 -0.15 1.75 -13.39
CA PHE A 148 -1.46 1.27 -13.01
C PHE A 148 -2.53 1.75 -14.02
N ALA A 149 -3.23 0.80 -14.61
CA ALA A 149 -4.30 1.04 -15.56
C ALA A 149 -5.61 0.45 -15.03
N GLU A 150 -6.52 1.32 -14.59
CA GLU A 150 -7.82 0.90 -14.05
C GLU A 150 -8.66 0.16 -15.09
N PRO A 151 -9.31 -0.98 -14.71
CA PRO A 151 -10.05 -1.83 -15.65
C PRO A 151 -11.21 -1.13 -16.35
N GLU A 152 -11.84 -0.17 -15.69
CA GLU A 152 -13.08 0.48 -16.13
C GLU A 152 -12.89 1.55 -17.23
N GLY A 153 -11.76 1.52 -17.94
CA GLY A 153 -11.56 2.35 -19.13
C GLY A 153 -10.97 3.73 -18.86
N VAL A 154 -10.72 4.10 -17.62
CA VAL A 154 -10.06 5.37 -17.25
C VAL A 154 -8.62 5.41 -17.80
N TRP A 155 -7.96 4.26 -17.98
CA TRP A 155 -6.64 4.14 -18.60
C TRP A 155 -6.56 4.78 -20.00
N LYS A 156 -7.67 4.80 -20.76
CA LYS A 156 -7.70 5.42 -22.10
C LYS A 156 -7.40 6.92 -22.06
N THR A 157 -7.79 7.58 -20.98
CA THR A 157 -7.51 9.01 -20.77
C THR A 157 -6.12 9.24 -20.22
N LYS A 158 -5.50 8.22 -19.61
CA LYS A 158 -4.15 8.27 -19.02
C LYS A 158 -3.03 7.87 -19.98
N ILE A 159 -3.32 7.30 -21.17
CA ILE A 159 -2.31 6.74 -22.07
C ILE A 159 -1.29 7.77 -22.55
N ASP A 160 -1.71 9.01 -22.80
CA ASP A 160 -0.79 10.11 -23.17
C ASP A 160 0.11 10.50 -21.99
N GLY A 161 -0.40 10.38 -20.76
CA GLY A 161 0.37 10.56 -19.53
C GLY A 161 1.45 9.49 -19.40
N PHE A 162 1.11 8.22 -19.64
CA PHE A 162 2.07 7.10 -19.60
C PHE A 162 3.22 7.32 -20.60
N SER A 163 2.91 7.75 -21.82
CA SER A 163 3.92 8.06 -22.83
C SER A 163 4.85 9.20 -22.39
N LYS A 164 4.29 10.27 -21.83
CA LYS A 164 5.08 11.40 -21.29
C LYS A 164 5.96 10.96 -20.12
N ASN A 165 5.43 10.12 -19.22
CA ASN A 165 6.18 9.63 -18.08
C ASN A 165 7.33 8.72 -18.53
N ARG A 166 7.12 7.84 -19.51
CA ARG A 166 8.19 7.04 -20.12
C ARG A 166 9.29 7.92 -20.72
N ASP A 167 8.92 8.94 -21.51
CA ASP A 167 9.88 9.85 -22.13
C ASP A 167 10.64 10.66 -21.06
N ARG A 168 9.98 11.00 -19.96
CA ARG A 168 10.59 11.64 -18.79
C ARG A 168 11.61 10.72 -18.11
N LEU A 169 11.29 9.45 -17.90
CA LEU A 169 12.21 8.45 -17.33
C LEU A 169 13.47 8.32 -18.21
N ALA A 170 13.29 8.16 -19.52
CA ALA A 170 14.40 8.05 -20.47
C ALA A 170 15.33 9.27 -20.45
N LYS A 171 14.81 10.45 -20.13
CA LYS A 171 15.60 11.68 -20.01
C LYS A 171 16.26 11.87 -18.65
N GLU A 172 15.54 11.56 -17.56
CA GLU A 172 15.95 11.93 -16.20
C GLU A 172 16.72 10.82 -15.48
N ALA A 173 16.52 9.55 -15.86
CA ALA A 173 17.16 8.39 -15.25
C ALA A 173 17.35 7.21 -16.24
N PRO A 174 18.01 7.43 -17.40
CA PRO A 174 18.01 6.47 -18.53
C PRO A 174 18.60 5.09 -18.19
N ASP A 175 19.55 5.03 -17.27
CA ASP A 175 20.27 3.81 -16.93
C ASP A 175 19.64 3.03 -15.75
N LEU A 176 18.68 3.64 -15.06
CA LEU A 176 18.12 3.11 -13.82
C LEU A 176 16.61 2.81 -13.90
N LEU A 177 15.85 3.63 -14.62
CA LEU A 177 14.39 3.53 -14.67
C LEU A 177 13.90 3.34 -16.12
N THR A 178 12.95 2.42 -16.31
CA THR A 178 12.30 2.14 -17.60
C THR A 178 10.80 1.94 -17.47
#